data_57805ca230fc5a1eb67ad17108ac2043
#
_entry.id   57805ca230fc5a1eb67ad17108ac2043
#
_cell.length_a   1.000
_cell.length_b   1.000
_cell.length_c   1.000
_cell.angle_alpha   90.00
_cell.angle_beta   90.00
_cell.angle_gamma   90.00
#
_symmetry.space_group_name_H-M   'P 1'
#
loop_
_entity.id
_entity.type
_entity.pdbx_description
1 polymer ?
#
loop_
_entity_poly.entity_id
_entity_poly.type
_entity_poly.pdbx_seq_one_letter_code
_entity_poly.pdbx_strand_id
1 'polypeptide(L)'
;MPVAKLTVEVRIEHAHSLKDRRQVVRSLKEKLQHGFNISVAEMDEAVTWQSATIGIAAISGSRDYLSGLMKQVEDAAVRITNDLGAQVFDAWWEFLEE
;
A
#
# COMPACT_ATOMS: atom_id res chain seq x y z
N MET A 1 13.59 5.68 -17.46
CA MET A 1 13.70 5.06 -16.13
C MET A 1 12.44 4.31 -15.80
N PRO A 2 12.50 3.01 -15.48
CA PRO A 2 11.29 2.31 -15.08
C PRO A 2 10.77 2.78 -13.73
N VAL A 3 9.45 2.87 -13.64
CA VAL A 3 8.73 3.15 -12.40
C VAL A 3 7.70 2.05 -12.22
N ALA A 4 7.63 1.49 -11.03
CA ALA A 4 6.60 0.50 -10.70
C ALA A 4 5.61 1.10 -9.72
N LYS A 5 4.34 0.75 -9.89
CA LYS A 5 3.26 1.18 -9.00
C LYS A 5 2.50 -0.05 -8.51
N LEU A 6 2.42 -0.17 -7.20
CA LEU A 6 1.60 -1.19 -6.54
C LEU A 6 0.37 -0.50 -5.97
N THR A 7 -0.79 -1.07 -6.23
CA THR A 7 -2.04 -0.61 -5.64
C THR A 7 -2.54 -1.68 -4.67
N VAL A 8 -2.86 -1.27 -3.46
CA VAL A 8 -3.33 -2.18 -2.40
C VAL A 8 -4.67 -1.66 -1.91
N GLU A 9 -5.68 -2.52 -1.98
CA GLU A 9 -7.01 -2.19 -1.46
C GLU A 9 -7.19 -2.89 -0.11
N VAL A 10 -7.48 -2.08 0.91
CA VAL A 10 -7.55 -2.51 2.30
C VAL A 10 -8.98 -2.43 2.81
N ARG A 11 -9.43 -3.46 3.51
CA ARG A 11 -10.71 -3.46 4.21
C ARG A 11 -10.47 -3.38 5.71
N ILE A 12 -11.18 -2.47 6.37
CA ILE A 12 -11.03 -2.18 7.79
C ILE A 12 -12.39 -2.38 8.45
N GLU A 13 -12.79 -3.64 8.62
CA GLU A 13 -14.15 -3.97 9.10
C GLU A 13 -14.44 -3.43 10.49
N HIS A 14 -13.43 -3.32 11.34
CA HIS A 14 -13.60 -2.83 12.72
C HIS A 14 -13.68 -1.31 12.84
N ALA A 15 -13.49 -0.58 11.76
CA ALA A 15 -13.53 0.87 11.80
C ALA A 15 -14.98 1.35 11.95
N HIS A 16 -15.23 2.21 12.93
CA HIS A 16 -16.52 2.84 13.20
C HIS A 16 -16.46 4.35 13.06
N SER A 17 -15.33 4.88 12.59
CA SER A 17 -15.15 6.32 12.42
C SER A 17 -13.99 6.58 11.46
N LEU A 18 -13.88 7.81 10.99
CA LEU A 18 -12.72 8.23 10.21
C LEU A 18 -11.43 8.19 11.03
N LYS A 19 -11.53 8.36 12.34
CA LYS A 19 -10.38 8.27 13.24
C LYS A 19 -9.82 6.84 13.26
N ASP A 20 -10.68 5.83 13.37
CA ASP A 20 -10.26 4.42 13.35
C ASP A 20 -9.56 4.10 12.03
N ARG A 21 -10.15 4.52 10.92
CA ARG A 21 -9.57 4.34 9.59
C ARG A 21 -8.20 5.00 9.49
N ARG A 22 -8.10 6.23 9.96
CA ARG A 22 -6.86 7.02 9.88
C ARG A 22 -5.71 6.34 10.62
N GLN A 23 -5.99 5.74 11.78
CA GLN A 23 -4.97 5.03 12.56
C GLN A 23 -4.37 3.86 11.78
N VAL A 24 -5.23 3.06 11.13
CA VAL A 24 -4.78 1.92 10.32
C VAL A 24 -3.98 2.40 9.11
N VAL A 25 -4.52 3.35 8.37
CA VAL A 25 -3.88 3.88 7.15
C VAL A 25 -2.53 4.51 7.48
N ARG A 26 -2.46 5.31 8.52
CA ARG A 26 -1.21 5.95 8.96
C ARG A 26 -0.16 4.92 9.34
N SER A 27 -0.53 3.94 10.16
CA SER A 27 0.40 2.88 10.58
C SER A 27 0.92 2.08 9.41
N LEU A 28 0.04 1.71 8.49
CA LEU A 28 0.44 0.97 7.30
C LEU A 28 1.44 1.77 6.46
N LYS A 29 1.13 3.03 6.19
CA LYS A 29 2.01 3.91 5.41
C LYS A 29 3.38 4.07 6.08
N GLU A 30 3.39 4.38 7.36
CA GLU A 30 4.65 4.58 8.11
C GLU A 30 5.51 3.33 8.11
N LYS A 31 4.92 2.17 8.36
CA LYS A 31 5.66 0.91 8.40
C LYS A 31 6.23 0.53 7.04
N LEU A 32 5.47 0.75 5.97
CA LEU A 32 5.96 0.50 4.61
C LEU A 32 7.10 1.46 4.25
N GLN A 33 6.95 2.75 4.52
CA GLN A 33 7.98 3.75 4.24
C GLN A 33 9.24 3.51 5.06
N HIS A 34 9.10 3.02 6.28
CA HIS A 34 10.25 2.73 7.14
C HIS A 34 11.00 1.49 6.67
N GLY A 35 10.30 0.50 6.13
CA GLY A 35 10.90 -0.76 5.70
C GLY A 35 11.45 -0.79 4.29
N PHE A 36 11.05 0.15 3.44
CA PHE A 36 11.41 0.16 2.02
C PHE A 36 11.63 1.56 1.51
N ASN A 37 12.46 1.67 0.48
CA ASN A 37 12.68 2.96 -0.20
C ASN A 37 11.60 3.14 -1.27
N ILE A 38 10.43 3.60 -0.84
CA ILE A 38 9.24 3.73 -1.69
C ILE A 38 8.48 5.01 -1.34
N SER A 39 7.63 5.46 -2.26
CA SER A 39 6.66 6.51 -2.00
C SER A 39 5.31 5.86 -1.76
N VAL A 40 4.61 6.30 -0.73
CA VAL A 40 3.31 5.75 -0.35
C VAL A 40 2.30 6.88 -0.23
N ALA A 41 1.14 6.70 -0.83
CA ALA A 41 0.06 7.69 -0.79
C ALA A 41 -1.30 7.00 -0.66
N GLU A 42 -2.21 7.68 0.00
CA GLU A 42 -3.62 7.29 -0.01
C GLU A 42 -4.25 7.82 -1.29
N MET A 43 -4.96 6.95 -2.01
CA MET A 43 -5.45 7.23 -3.36
C MET A 43 -6.95 7.49 -3.45
N ASP A 44 -7.67 7.42 -2.33
CA ASP A 44 -9.13 7.56 -2.35
C ASP A 44 -9.57 8.98 -2.65
N GLU A 45 -10.49 9.13 -3.59
CA GLU A 45 -11.15 10.41 -3.86
C GLU A 45 -12.29 10.65 -2.87
N ALA A 46 -13.00 9.57 -2.51
CA ALA A 46 -14.06 9.61 -1.52
C ALA A 46 -13.70 8.65 -0.38
N VAL A 47 -13.64 9.20 0.83
CA VAL A 47 -13.20 8.43 2.01
C VAL A 47 -14.39 7.73 2.65
N THR A 48 -14.26 6.42 2.88
CA THR A 48 -15.21 5.63 3.66
C THR A 48 -14.51 5.07 4.90
N TRP A 49 -15.27 4.71 5.92
CA TRP A 49 -14.65 4.25 7.18
C TRP A 49 -13.94 2.91 7.05
N GLN A 50 -14.47 2.03 6.18
CA GLN A 50 -14.12 0.62 6.19
C GLN A 50 -13.28 0.19 5.01
N SER A 51 -12.79 1.12 4.22
CA SER A 51 -11.90 0.79 3.10
C SER A 51 -10.90 1.90 2.83
N ALA A 52 -9.78 1.51 2.23
CA ALA A 52 -8.75 2.45 1.80
C ALA A 52 -8.01 1.87 0.61
N THR A 53 -7.61 2.74 -0.32
CA THR A 53 -6.76 2.38 -1.45
C THR A 53 -5.41 3.06 -1.27
N ILE A 54 -4.36 2.28 -1.23
CA ILE A 54 -2.99 2.75 -1.00
C ILE A 54 -2.19 2.55 -2.28
N GLY A 55 -1.59 3.63 -2.76
CA GLY A 55 -0.68 3.60 -3.90
C GLY A 55 0.77 3.63 -3.43
N ILE A 56 1.60 2.80 -4.03
CA ILE A 56 3.01 2.68 -3.69
C ILE A 56 3.79 2.78 -4.99
N ALA A 57 4.81 3.61 -5.03
CA ALA A 57 5.63 3.77 -6.22
C ALA A 57 7.12 3.67 -5.89
N ALA A 58 7.88 3.14 -6.84
CA ALA A 58 9.32 3.07 -6.74
C ALA A 58 9.94 3.23 -8.12
N ILE A 59 11.12 3.81 -8.17
CA ILE A 59 11.89 4.02 -9.40
C ILE A 59 13.25 3.35 -9.27
N SER A 60 13.72 2.76 -10.35
CA SER A 60 15.05 2.15 -10.41
C SER A 60 15.48 2.02 -11.87
N GLY A 61 16.75 1.94 -12.12
CA GLY A 61 17.28 1.60 -13.44
C GLY A 61 17.07 0.13 -13.82
N SER A 62 16.65 -0.72 -12.88
CA SER A 62 16.50 -2.16 -13.09
C SER A 62 15.05 -2.61 -12.92
N ARG A 63 14.46 -3.14 -13.98
CA ARG A 63 13.11 -3.73 -13.93
C ARG A 63 13.08 -4.97 -13.04
N ASP A 64 14.12 -5.78 -13.08
CA ASP A 64 14.19 -6.98 -12.23
C ASP A 64 14.19 -6.62 -10.76
N TYR A 65 14.96 -5.60 -10.40
CA TYR A 65 14.95 -5.09 -9.02
C TYR A 65 13.55 -4.65 -8.61
N LEU A 66 12.88 -3.87 -9.47
CA LEU A 66 11.53 -3.38 -9.17
C LEU A 66 10.51 -4.50 -9.04
N SER A 67 10.59 -5.54 -9.89
CA SER A 67 9.70 -6.69 -9.79
C SER A 67 9.85 -7.37 -8.42
N GLY A 68 11.08 -7.60 -7.99
CA GLY A 68 11.35 -8.18 -6.68
C GLY A 68 10.88 -7.28 -5.53
N LEU A 69 11.13 -5.98 -5.66
CA LEU A 69 10.71 -5.01 -4.65
C LEU A 69 9.18 -4.97 -4.51
N MET A 70 8.44 -4.93 -5.62
CA MET A 70 6.98 -4.89 -5.58
C MET A 70 6.41 -6.14 -4.90
N LYS A 71 6.99 -7.30 -5.15
CA LYS A 71 6.57 -8.52 -4.48
C LYS A 71 6.83 -8.46 -2.97
N GLN A 72 8.00 -7.99 -2.56
CA GLN A 72 8.34 -7.84 -1.15
C GLN A 72 7.42 -6.83 -0.45
N VAL A 73 7.13 -5.72 -1.11
CA VAL A 73 6.26 -4.68 -0.56
C VAL A 73 4.83 -5.20 -0.45
N GLU A 74 4.34 -5.93 -1.45
CA GLU A 74 3.01 -6.53 -1.40
C GLU A 74 2.90 -7.51 -0.22
N ASP A 75 3.88 -8.40 -0.06
CA ASP A 75 3.89 -9.37 1.05
C ASP A 75 3.93 -8.64 2.39
N ALA A 76 4.73 -7.60 2.51
CA ALA A 76 4.81 -6.78 3.72
C ALA A 76 3.49 -6.05 4.00
N ALA A 77 2.85 -5.52 2.96
CA ALA A 77 1.57 -4.83 3.11
C ALA A 77 0.48 -5.77 3.66
N VAL A 78 0.43 -7.00 3.15
CA VAL A 78 -0.52 -8.01 3.65
C VAL A 78 -0.24 -8.32 5.12
N ARG A 79 1.01 -8.56 5.48
CA ARG A 79 1.40 -8.89 6.86
C ARG A 79 1.08 -7.74 7.82
N ILE A 80 1.49 -6.53 7.46
CA ILE A 80 1.29 -5.35 8.30
C ILE A 80 -0.20 -5.07 8.48
N THR A 81 -0.96 -5.14 7.39
CA THR A 81 -2.40 -4.92 7.42
C THR A 81 -3.09 -5.93 8.34
N ASN A 82 -2.72 -7.21 8.24
CA ASN A 82 -3.27 -8.25 9.12
C ASN A 82 -2.91 -7.98 10.58
N ASP A 83 -1.68 -7.55 10.87
CA ASP A 83 -1.26 -7.22 12.23
C ASP A 83 -2.04 -6.04 12.80
N LEU A 84 -2.55 -5.16 11.96
CA LEU A 84 -3.38 -4.02 12.37
C LEU A 84 -4.86 -4.38 12.50
N GLY A 85 -5.22 -5.65 12.30
CA GLY A 85 -6.60 -6.10 12.39
C GLY A 85 -7.45 -5.81 11.15
N ALA A 86 -6.82 -5.44 10.05
CA ALA A 86 -7.49 -5.18 8.77
C ALA A 86 -7.11 -6.26 7.76
N GLN A 87 -7.59 -6.13 6.53
CA GLN A 87 -7.34 -7.12 5.49
C GLN A 87 -7.04 -6.45 4.15
N VAL A 88 -6.09 -7.00 3.42
CA VAL A 88 -5.89 -6.66 2.02
C VAL A 88 -6.83 -7.55 1.21
N PHE A 89 -7.79 -6.95 0.50
CA PHE A 89 -8.72 -7.72 -0.31
C PHE A 89 -8.36 -7.74 -1.79
N ASP A 90 -7.46 -6.85 -2.23
CA ASP A 90 -6.93 -6.88 -3.58
C ASP A 90 -5.59 -6.13 -3.62
N ALA A 91 -4.70 -6.59 -4.48
CA ALA A 91 -3.41 -5.94 -4.70
C ALA A 91 -2.91 -6.29 -6.10
N TRP A 92 -2.39 -5.29 -6.80
CA TRP A 92 -1.79 -5.50 -8.12
C TRP A 92 -0.71 -4.45 -8.34
N TRP A 93 0.26 -4.79 -9.20
CA TRP A 93 1.30 -3.84 -9.55
C TRP A 93 1.57 -3.85 -11.04
N GLU A 94 2.11 -2.74 -11.53
CA GLU A 94 2.41 -2.58 -12.95
C GLU A 94 3.60 -1.65 -13.12
N PHE A 95 4.27 -1.74 -14.26
CA PHE A 95 5.20 -0.71 -14.67
C PHE A 95 4.43 0.42 -15.31
N LEU A 96 4.78 1.66 -14.93
CA LEU A 96 4.23 2.84 -15.58
C LEU A 96 5.10 3.13 -16.80
N GLU A 97 4.51 3.07 -17.97
CA GLU A 97 5.21 3.33 -19.22
C GLU A 97 5.21 4.82 -19.53
N GLU A 98 6.31 5.27 -20.14
CA GLU A 98 6.44 6.65 -20.58
C GLU A 98 5.77 6.85 -21.94
#